data_a88ff2b305b4dbc77b77cee281e2bba5
#
_entry.id   a88ff2b305b4dbc77b77cee281e2bba5
#
_cell.length_a   1.000
_cell.length_b   1.000
_cell.length_c   1.000
_cell.angle_alpha   90.00
_cell.angle_beta   90.00
_cell.angle_gamma   90.00
#
_symmetry.space_group_name_H-M   'P 1'
#
loop_
_entity.id
_entity.type
_entity.pdbx_description
1 polymer ?
#
loop_
_entity_poly.entity_id
_entity_poly.type
_entity_poly.pdbx_seq_one_letter_code
_entity_poly.pdbx_strand_id
1 'polypeptide(L)'
;MRTHILGALGAASLMITGQMIFLQYSALGATPDPSRLSAQVITGVGFLGAGTILREGTNVKGLTTAASLWAVACLGIAAGAGYYAIALAGMVFIFITLTFFEAIQDKLVGPGLSLHKYILETDDIAAGLGAINTHATKQRAAIRDMRTAQQPGGNYRITFQAEIGGIRGKKRRAKFLETLAADPAVVSLQIHSGDEVSVL
;
A
#
# COMPACT_ATOMS: atom_id res chain seq x y z
N MET A 1 -5.46 -11.60 2.87
CA MET A 1 -5.34 -13.07 2.99
C MET A 1 -6.53 -13.83 2.40
N ARG A 2 -7.77 -13.56 2.80
CA ARG A 2 -8.96 -14.30 2.30
C ARG A 2 -9.05 -14.34 0.76
N THR A 3 -8.83 -13.21 0.10
CA THR A 3 -8.88 -13.06 -1.37
C THR A 3 -7.86 -13.96 -2.09
N HIS A 4 -6.64 -14.06 -1.57
CA HIS A 4 -5.59 -14.91 -2.15
C HIS A 4 -5.94 -16.40 -2.04
N ILE A 5 -6.48 -16.83 -0.88
CA ILE A 5 -6.90 -18.22 -0.68
C ILE A 5 -8.03 -18.57 -1.66
N LEU A 6 -9.05 -17.73 -1.76
CA LEU A 6 -10.17 -17.95 -2.67
C LEU A 6 -9.75 -17.94 -4.13
N GLY A 7 -8.83 -17.04 -4.51
CA GLY A 7 -8.25 -16.99 -5.85
C GLY A 7 -7.48 -18.26 -6.22
N ALA A 8 -6.62 -18.76 -5.31
CA ALA A 8 -5.89 -20.00 -5.51
C ALA A 8 -6.80 -21.21 -5.61
N LEU A 9 -7.77 -21.34 -4.70
CA LEU A 9 -8.74 -22.45 -4.70
C LEU A 9 -9.60 -22.44 -5.96
N GLY A 10 -10.12 -21.28 -6.36
CA GLY A 10 -10.90 -21.15 -7.60
C GLY A 10 -10.09 -21.54 -8.84
N ALA A 11 -8.85 -21.07 -8.92
CA ALA A 11 -7.93 -21.40 -10.01
C ALA A 11 -7.61 -22.91 -10.06
N ALA A 12 -7.33 -23.53 -8.91
CA ALA A 12 -7.06 -24.97 -8.81
C ALA A 12 -8.30 -25.79 -9.21
N SER A 13 -9.47 -25.42 -8.73
CA SER A 13 -10.74 -26.10 -9.05
C SER A 13 -11.05 -26.06 -10.54
N LEU A 14 -10.84 -24.89 -11.20
CA LEU A 14 -11.05 -24.75 -12.64
C LEU A 14 -10.04 -25.57 -13.45
N MET A 15 -8.79 -25.65 -13.00
CA MET A 15 -7.79 -26.49 -13.66
C MET A 15 -8.16 -27.98 -13.57
N ILE A 16 -8.55 -28.46 -12.40
CA ILE A 16 -9.02 -29.86 -12.21
C ILE A 16 -10.25 -30.12 -13.08
N THR A 17 -11.22 -29.22 -13.10
CA THR A 17 -12.41 -29.33 -13.95
C THR A 17 -12.04 -29.44 -15.43
N GLY A 18 -11.09 -28.60 -15.89
CA GLY A 18 -10.58 -28.67 -17.27
C GLY A 18 -9.96 -30.02 -17.62
N GLN A 19 -9.17 -30.60 -16.72
CA GLN A 19 -8.61 -31.95 -16.90
C GLN A 19 -9.69 -33.03 -16.94
N MET A 20 -10.70 -32.95 -16.09
CA MET A 20 -11.82 -33.90 -16.08
C MET A 20 -12.63 -33.84 -17.38
N ILE A 21 -12.91 -32.62 -17.86
CA ILE A 21 -13.57 -32.42 -19.16
C ILE A 21 -12.71 -33.03 -20.29
N PHE A 22 -11.41 -32.77 -20.30
CA PHE A 22 -10.50 -33.34 -21.27
C PHE A 22 -10.58 -34.88 -21.28
N LEU A 23 -10.45 -35.53 -20.13
CA LEU A 23 -10.51 -36.99 -20.02
C LEU A 23 -11.87 -37.54 -20.48
N GLN A 24 -12.97 -36.93 -20.06
CA GLN A 24 -14.33 -37.36 -20.42
C GLN A 24 -14.58 -37.31 -21.94
N TYR A 25 -14.24 -36.20 -22.56
CA TYR A 25 -14.53 -35.99 -23.99
C TYR A 25 -13.50 -36.66 -24.90
N SER A 26 -12.26 -36.82 -24.46
CA SER A 26 -11.25 -37.60 -25.17
C SER A 26 -11.66 -39.09 -25.29
N ALA A 27 -12.28 -39.65 -24.27
CA ALA A 27 -12.83 -41.01 -24.31
C ALA A 27 -13.95 -41.17 -25.34
N LEU A 28 -14.59 -40.06 -25.75
CA LEU A 28 -15.62 -40.02 -26.81
C LEU A 28 -15.06 -39.67 -28.19
N GLY A 29 -13.74 -39.63 -28.36
CA GLY A 29 -13.05 -39.31 -29.62
C GLY A 29 -12.91 -37.81 -29.91
N ALA A 30 -13.30 -36.92 -29.00
CA ALA A 30 -13.07 -35.49 -29.11
C ALA A 30 -11.65 -35.10 -28.61
N THR A 31 -11.14 -33.99 -29.10
CA THR A 31 -9.82 -33.44 -28.66
C THR A 31 -9.97 -32.06 -28.02
N PRO A 32 -10.60 -31.96 -26.84
CA PRO A 32 -10.71 -30.67 -26.16
C PRO A 32 -9.33 -30.21 -25.67
N ASP A 33 -9.14 -28.89 -25.58
CA ASP A 33 -7.94 -28.32 -25.02
C ASP A 33 -8.10 -28.15 -23.50
N PRO A 34 -7.32 -28.88 -22.67
CA PRO A 34 -7.43 -28.83 -21.22
C PRO A 34 -6.95 -27.48 -20.63
N SER A 35 -6.20 -26.69 -21.40
CA SER A 35 -5.67 -25.40 -20.93
C SER A 35 -6.66 -24.23 -21.06
N ARG A 36 -7.75 -24.40 -21.81
CA ARG A 36 -8.68 -23.30 -22.11
C ARG A 36 -9.29 -22.65 -20.86
N LEU A 37 -9.71 -23.46 -19.88
CA LEU A 37 -10.27 -22.93 -18.65
C LEU A 37 -9.23 -22.19 -17.81
N SER A 38 -8.02 -22.73 -17.71
CA SER A 38 -6.93 -22.07 -16.96
C SER A 38 -6.44 -20.78 -17.62
N ALA A 39 -6.46 -20.70 -18.97
CA ALA A 39 -6.16 -19.47 -19.69
C ALA A 39 -7.18 -18.36 -19.36
N GLN A 40 -8.47 -18.71 -19.22
CA GLN A 40 -9.51 -17.75 -18.82
C GLN A 40 -9.36 -17.31 -17.36
N VAL A 41 -8.85 -18.17 -16.47
CA VAL A 41 -8.52 -17.79 -15.07
C VAL A 41 -7.48 -16.66 -15.04
N ILE A 42 -6.39 -16.79 -15.82
CA ILE A 42 -5.33 -15.77 -15.89
C ILE A 42 -5.88 -14.42 -16.33
N THR A 43 -6.76 -14.42 -17.34
CA THR A 43 -7.45 -13.21 -17.81
C THR A 43 -8.40 -12.64 -16.74
N GLY A 44 -9.22 -13.51 -16.12
CA GLY A 44 -10.21 -13.11 -15.12
C GLY A 44 -9.58 -12.55 -13.83
N VAL A 45 -8.45 -13.09 -13.40
CA VAL A 45 -7.73 -12.57 -12.22
C VAL A 45 -7.17 -11.16 -12.48
N GLY A 46 -6.89 -10.81 -13.75
CA GLY A 46 -6.54 -9.44 -14.11
C GLY A 46 -7.60 -8.41 -13.72
N PHE A 47 -8.89 -8.76 -13.85
CA PHE A 47 -10.00 -7.91 -13.41
C PHE A 47 -10.02 -7.74 -11.89
N LEU A 48 -9.80 -8.80 -11.11
CA LEU A 48 -9.67 -8.71 -9.64
C LEU A 48 -8.47 -7.88 -9.23
N GLY A 49 -7.33 -8.08 -9.91
CA GLY A 49 -6.13 -7.28 -9.71
C GLY A 49 -6.38 -5.79 -9.94
N ALA A 50 -7.01 -5.44 -11.06
CA ALA A 50 -7.37 -4.06 -11.38
C ALA A 50 -8.27 -3.44 -10.31
N GLY A 51 -9.22 -4.21 -9.75
CA GLY A 51 -10.09 -3.78 -8.65
C GLY A 51 -9.37 -3.47 -7.34
N THR A 52 -8.12 -3.93 -7.16
CA THR A 52 -7.30 -3.60 -5.97
C THR A 52 -6.42 -2.36 -6.16
N ILE A 53 -6.29 -1.85 -7.39
CA ILE A 53 -5.45 -0.70 -7.71
C ILE A 53 -6.26 0.57 -7.53
N LEU A 54 -5.85 1.38 -6.56
CA LEU A 54 -6.49 2.68 -6.28
C LEU A 54 -5.52 3.80 -6.63
N ARG A 55 -6.00 4.79 -7.37
CA ARG A 55 -5.26 6.00 -7.71
C ARG A 55 -5.80 7.18 -6.92
N GLU A 56 -4.94 7.77 -6.09
CA GLU A 56 -5.24 8.98 -5.32
C GLU A 56 -4.30 10.10 -5.79
N GLY A 57 -4.76 10.92 -6.70
CA GLY A 57 -3.94 11.95 -7.34
C GLY A 57 -2.77 11.36 -8.13
N THR A 58 -1.55 11.64 -7.71
CA THR A 58 -0.30 11.09 -8.30
C THR A 58 0.15 9.78 -7.66
N ASN A 59 -0.50 9.35 -6.58
CA ASN A 59 -0.13 8.14 -5.86
C ASN A 59 -0.98 6.94 -6.31
N VAL A 60 -0.35 5.77 -6.47
CA VAL A 60 -1.01 4.52 -6.85
C VAL A 60 -0.76 3.50 -5.77
N LYS A 61 -1.83 2.96 -5.19
CA LYS A 61 -1.81 1.92 -4.15
C LYS A 61 -2.32 0.60 -4.71
N GLY A 62 -1.93 -0.53 -4.10
CA GLY A 62 -2.48 -1.84 -4.42
C GLY A 62 -1.77 -2.61 -5.54
N LEU A 63 -0.71 -2.06 -6.17
CA LEU A 63 0.04 -2.74 -7.24
C LEU A 63 0.63 -4.09 -6.79
N THR A 64 1.25 -4.13 -5.62
CA THR A 64 1.81 -5.37 -5.04
C THR A 64 0.71 -6.38 -4.73
N THR A 65 -0.45 -5.92 -4.23
CA THR A 65 -1.61 -6.77 -3.99
C THR A 65 -2.15 -7.37 -5.28
N ALA A 66 -2.28 -6.57 -6.35
CA ALA A 66 -2.71 -7.04 -7.66
C ALA A 66 -1.75 -8.10 -8.23
N ALA A 67 -0.44 -7.83 -8.17
CA ALA A 67 0.58 -8.77 -8.63
C ALA A 67 0.57 -10.07 -7.82
N SER A 68 0.41 -10.01 -6.49
CA SER A 68 0.36 -11.19 -5.64
C SER A 68 -0.92 -12.02 -5.85
N LEU A 69 -2.07 -11.40 -6.13
CA LEU A 69 -3.29 -12.11 -6.50
C LEU A 69 -3.12 -12.90 -7.81
N TRP A 70 -2.51 -12.27 -8.81
CA TRP A 70 -2.23 -12.92 -10.08
C TRP A 70 -1.27 -14.11 -9.91
N ALA A 71 -0.17 -13.92 -9.18
CA ALA A 71 0.82 -14.95 -8.93
C ALA A 71 0.24 -16.16 -8.16
N VAL A 72 -0.58 -15.90 -7.12
CA VAL A 72 -1.21 -16.96 -6.33
C VAL A 72 -2.24 -17.76 -7.16
N ALA A 73 -2.95 -17.12 -8.08
CA ALA A 73 -3.84 -17.84 -9.00
C ALA A 73 -3.05 -18.78 -9.93
N CYS A 74 -1.89 -18.36 -10.44
CA CYS A 74 -0.99 -19.22 -11.22
C CYS A 74 -0.52 -20.42 -10.40
N LEU A 75 -0.21 -20.25 -9.11
CA LEU A 75 0.13 -21.37 -8.22
C LEU A 75 -1.05 -22.31 -8.02
N GLY A 76 -2.27 -21.78 -7.95
CA GLY A 76 -3.49 -22.57 -7.89
C GLY A 76 -3.66 -23.44 -9.14
N ILE A 77 -3.44 -22.89 -10.33
CA ILE A 77 -3.43 -23.66 -11.60
C ILE A 77 -2.39 -24.75 -11.56
N ALA A 78 -1.14 -24.45 -11.15
CA ALA A 78 -0.08 -25.44 -11.07
C ALA A 78 -0.40 -26.57 -10.10
N ALA A 79 -0.95 -26.25 -8.92
CA ALA A 79 -1.39 -27.23 -7.94
C ALA A 79 -2.55 -28.10 -8.48
N GLY A 80 -3.55 -27.49 -9.12
CA GLY A 80 -4.66 -28.19 -9.74
C GLY A 80 -4.25 -29.10 -10.90
N ALA A 81 -3.15 -28.73 -11.59
CA ALA A 81 -2.55 -29.55 -12.64
C ALA A 81 -1.70 -30.73 -12.11
N GLY A 82 -1.49 -30.81 -10.77
CA GLY A 82 -0.67 -31.84 -10.16
C GLY A 82 0.83 -31.48 -10.05
N TYR A 83 1.23 -30.28 -10.48
CA TYR A 83 2.62 -29.81 -10.40
C TYR A 83 2.94 -29.21 -9.02
N TYR A 84 2.81 -30.03 -7.97
CA TYR A 84 2.96 -29.58 -6.57
C TYR A 84 4.35 -29.00 -6.27
N ALA A 85 5.42 -29.56 -6.86
CA ALA A 85 6.78 -29.05 -6.67
C ALA A 85 6.92 -27.60 -7.19
N ILE A 86 6.33 -27.30 -8.34
CA ILE A 86 6.32 -25.95 -8.94
C ILE A 86 5.48 -25.02 -8.09
N ALA A 87 4.29 -25.45 -7.65
CA ALA A 87 3.40 -24.66 -6.79
C ALA A 87 4.09 -24.32 -5.46
N LEU A 88 4.75 -25.31 -4.83
CA LEU A 88 5.46 -25.12 -3.56
C LEU A 88 6.66 -24.17 -3.72
N ALA A 89 7.50 -24.40 -4.73
CA ALA A 89 8.64 -23.53 -5.00
C ALA A 89 8.19 -22.08 -5.26
N GLY A 90 7.17 -21.89 -6.11
CA GLY A 90 6.61 -20.57 -6.39
C GLY A 90 6.03 -19.90 -5.14
N MET A 91 5.35 -20.66 -4.26
CA MET A 91 4.86 -20.14 -2.98
C MET A 91 5.98 -19.62 -2.09
N VAL A 92 7.08 -20.37 -2.00
CA VAL A 92 8.28 -19.96 -1.23
C VAL A 92 8.88 -18.68 -1.81
N PHE A 93 9.02 -18.58 -3.13
CA PHE A 93 9.52 -17.37 -3.78
C PHE A 93 8.63 -16.17 -3.56
N ILE A 94 7.30 -16.32 -3.68
CA ILE A 94 6.35 -15.23 -3.41
C ILE A 94 6.46 -14.78 -1.95
N PHE A 95 6.52 -15.73 -1.01
CA PHE A 95 6.63 -15.44 0.41
C PHE A 95 7.93 -14.67 0.73
N ILE A 96 9.06 -15.13 0.20
CA ILE A 96 10.35 -14.43 0.34
C ILE A 96 10.26 -13.03 -0.27
N THR A 97 9.69 -12.90 -1.46
CA THR A 97 9.58 -11.60 -2.14
C THR A 97 8.77 -10.62 -1.33
N LEU A 98 7.58 -11.00 -0.86
CA LEU A 98 6.70 -10.11 -0.12
C LEU A 98 7.27 -9.73 1.25
N THR A 99 7.95 -10.67 1.93
CA THR A 99 8.47 -10.42 3.28
C THR A 99 9.84 -9.73 3.26
N PHE A 100 10.74 -10.21 2.41
CA PHE A 100 12.13 -9.74 2.38
C PHE A 100 12.26 -8.37 1.73
N PHE A 101 11.55 -8.14 0.62
CA PHE A 101 11.60 -6.83 -0.05
C PHE A 101 10.91 -5.74 0.77
N GLU A 102 9.85 -6.04 1.51
CA GLU A 102 9.23 -5.10 2.44
C GLU A 102 10.23 -4.69 3.54
N ALA A 103 10.93 -5.66 4.14
CA ALA A 103 11.94 -5.40 5.16
C ALA A 103 13.16 -4.61 4.62
N ILE A 104 13.56 -4.84 3.36
CA ILE A 104 14.63 -4.09 2.70
C ILE A 104 14.17 -2.67 2.33
N GLN A 105 12.97 -2.54 1.79
CA GLN A 105 12.40 -1.25 1.42
C GLN A 105 12.32 -0.33 2.65
N ASP A 106 11.90 -0.85 3.80
CA ASP A 106 11.88 -0.12 5.06
C ASP A 106 13.28 0.30 5.54
N LYS A 107 14.31 -0.49 5.22
CA LYS A 107 15.71 -0.18 5.59
C LYS A 107 16.39 0.77 4.61
N LEU A 108 16.17 0.60 3.31
CA LEU A 108 16.86 1.37 2.26
C LEU A 108 16.16 2.68 1.90
N VAL A 109 14.84 2.65 1.82
CA VAL A 109 14.03 3.82 1.43
C VAL A 109 13.55 4.58 2.66
N GLY A 110 13.63 3.95 3.85
CA GLY A 110 12.97 4.40 5.08
C GLY A 110 11.47 4.08 5.02
N PRO A 111 10.73 4.21 6.12
CA PRO A 111 9.29 4.08 6.08
C PRO A 111 8.78 5.02 5.01
N GLY A 112 8.11 4.45 4.01
CA GLY A 112 7.76 5.12 2.76
C GLY A 112 7.25 6.52 3.01
N LEU A 113 7.53 7.45 2.11
CA LEU A 113 7.14 8.85 2.16
C LEU A 113 5.69 8.99 2.67
N SER A 114 5.51 8.83 3.97
CA SER A 114 4.19 8.92 4.58
C SER A 114 3.89 10.41 4.70
N LEU A 115 3.12 10.90 3.75
CA LEU A 115 2.49 12.20 3.81
C LEU A 115 1.53 12.19 5.01
N HIS A 116 1.97 12.77 6.11
CA HIS A 116 1.09 12.98 7.26
C HIS A 116 0.54 14.39 7.20
N LYS A 117 -0.76 14.48 7.42
CA LYS A 117 -1.46 15.75 7.52
C LYS A 117 -1.35 16.24 8.96
N TYR A 118 -0.85 17.44 9.12
CA TYR A 118 -0.70 18.12 10.40
C TYR A 118 -1.65 19.31 10.47
N ILE A 119 -2.20 19.55 11.64
CA ILE A 119 -3.03 20.70 11.95
C ILE A 119 -2.34 21.44 13.08
N LEU A 120 -1.91 22.67 12.82
CA LEU A 120 -1.28 23.56 13.77
C LEU A 120 -2.22 24.74 14.06
N GLU A 121 -2.42 25.05 15.32
CA GLU A 121 -3.14 26.24 15.75
C GLU A 121 -2.17 27.27 16.32
N THR A 122 -2.37 28.52 15.95
CA THR A 122 -1.50 29.66 16.31
C THR A 122 -2.32 30.91 16.47
N ASP A 123 -1.88 31.81 17.34
CA ASP A 123 -2.49 33.13 17.52
C ASP A 123 -1.98 34.13 16.47
N ASP A 124 -0.78 33.91 15.94
CA ASP A 124 -0.19 34.71 14.87
C ASP A 124 0.20 33.83 13.68
N ILE A 125 -0.45 34.09 12.54
CA ILE A 125 -0.22 33.32 11.30
C ILE A 125 1.22 33.43 10.80
N ALA A 126 1.85 34.62 10.92
CA ALA A 126 3.22 34.83 10.43
C ALA A 126 4.23 34.08 11.30
N ALA A 127 4.05 34.10 12.61
CA ALA A 127 4.87 33.35 13.55
C ALA A 127 4.70 31.84 13.35
N GLY A 128 3.45 31.33 13.20
CA GLY A 128 3.18 29.92 12.95
C GLY A 128 3.78 29.41 11.63
N LEU A 129 3.69 30.19 10.54
CA LEU A 129 4.31 29.85 9.27
C LEU A 129 5.85 29.87 9.37
N GLY A 130 6.42 30.84 10.11
CA GLY A 130 7.86 30.94 10.39
C GLY A 130 8.38 29.71 11.15
N ALA A 131 7.65 29.28 12.19
CA ALA A 131 7.96 28.08 12.96
C ALA A 131 7.98 26.83 12.07
N ILE A 132 6.91 26.61 11.27
CA ILE A 132 6.85 25.47 10.34
C ILE A 132 8.07 25.47 9.40
N ASN A 133 8.37 26.59 8.76
CA ASN A 133 9.46 26.69 7.79
C ASN A 133 10.85 26.46 8.45
N THR A 134 11.06 27.03 9.62
CA THR A 134 12.33 26.89 10.38
C THR A 134 12.57 25.44 10.76
N HIS A 135 11.57 24.78 11.36
CA HIS A 135 11.71 23.40 11.80
C HIS A 135 11.73 22.41 10.63
N ALA A 136 10.98 22.68 9.54
CA ALA A 136 11.02 21.89 8.32
C ALA A 136 12.42 21.92 7.67
N THR A 137 13.03 23.09 7.56
CA THR A 137 14.38 23.25 7.00
C THR A 137 15.43 22.50 7.83
N LYS A 138 15.39 22.61 9.17
CA LYS A 138 16.31 21.89 10.06
C LYS A 138 16.21 20.36 9.95
N GLN A 139 15.01 19.83 9.71
CA GLN A 139 14.78 18.39 9.60
C GLN A 139 14.73 17.89 8.14
N ARG A 140 14.97 18.76 7.17
CA ARG A 140 14.86 18.48 5.74
C ARG A 140 13.48 17.88 5.37
N ALA A 141 12.43 18.47 5.94
CA ALA A 141 11.05 18.13 5.63
C ALA A 141 10.59 18.94 4.43
N ALA A 142 9.97 18.30 3.44
CA ALA A 142 9.27 18.98 2.37
C ALA A 142 7.83 19.22 2.80
N ILE A 143 7.41 20.50 2.80
CA ILE A 143 6.04 20.87 3.15
C ILE A 143 5.23 20.96 1.86
N ARG A 144 4.03 20.36 1.87
CA ARG A 144 3.08 20.35 0.76
C ARG A 144 1.68 20.69 1.25
N ASP A 145 0.81 21.13 0.36
CA ASP A 145 -0.62 21.37 0.59
C ASP A 145 -0.93 22.21 1.84
N MET A 146 -0.24 23.35 1.98
CA MET A 146 -0.46 24.25 3.09
C MET A 146 -1.75 25.05 2.88
N ARG A 147 -2.64 25.01 3.87
CA ARG A 147 -3.89 25.76 3.91
C ARG A 147 -4.03 26.46 5.24
N THR A 148 -4.53 27.69 5.21
CA THR A 148 -4.79 28.49 6.41
C THR A 148 -6.27 28.80 6.51
N ALA A 149 -6.81 28.76 7.71
CA ALA A 149 -8.19 29.15 8.01
C ALA A 149 -8.24 29.90 9.34
N GLN A 150 -8.98 31.00 9.39
CA GLN A 150 -9.23 31.71 10.64
C GLN A 150 -10.38 31.02 11.40
N GLN A 151 -10.21 30.85 12.71
CA GLN A 151 -11.22 30.25 13.57
C GLN A 151 -12.10 31.30 14.26
N PRO A 152 -13.33 30.90 14.68
CA PRO A 152 -14.23 31.76 15.44
C PRO A 152 -13.71 32.04 16.85
N GLY A 153 -12.61 32.56 17.08
CA GLY A 153 -11.92 32.80 18.37
C GLY A 153 -10.68 33.64 18.19
N GLY A 154 -10.37 34.03 16.93
CA GLY A 154 -9.21 34.84 16.61
C GLY A 154 -7.99 34.06 16.24
N ASN A 155 -7.92 32.77 16.59
CA ASN A 155 -6.80 31.91 16.27
C ASN A 155 -6.79 31.47 14.81
N TYR A 156 -5.61 31.11 14.29
CA TYR A 156 -5.44 30.61 12.94
C TYR A 156 -5.15 29.12 12.97
N ARG A 157 -5.79 28.37 12.07
CA ARG A 157 -5.51 26.95 11.83
C ARG A 157 -4.72 26.80 10.53
N ILE A 158 -3.52 26.25 10.65
CA ILE A 158 -2.64 25.93 9.52
C ILE A 158 -2.65 24.43 9.32
N THR A 159 -3.20 23.97 8.20
CA THR A 159 -3.18 22.57 7.80
C THR A 159 -2.10 22.38 6.75
N PHE A 160 -1.19 21.44 6.96
CA PHE A 160 -0.11 21.15 6.01
C PHE A 160 0.23 19.67 5.98
N GLN A 161 0.87 19.24 4.91
CA GLN A 161 1.44 17.91 4.78
C GLN A 161 2.95 18.04 4.85
N ALA A 162 3.60 17.22 5.68
CA ALA A 162 5.05 17.17 5.75
C ALA A 162 5.55 15.78 5.31
N GLU A 163 6.51 15.81 4.40
CA GLU A 163 7.19 14.67 3.84
C GLU A 163 8.61 14.62 4.42
N ILE A 164 8.88 13.63 5.29
CA ILE A 164 10.20 13.45 5.92
C ILE A 164 10.69 12.04 5.59
N GLY A 165 11.55 11.94 4.59
CA GLY A 165 12.08 10.68 4.08
C GLY A 165 13.51 10.37 4.53
N GLY A 166 13.99 9.16 4.16
CA GLY A 166 15.36 8.68 4.32
C GLY A 166 15.57 7.78 5.54
N ILE A 167 16.78 7.17 5.63
CA ILE A 167 17.18 6.13 6.59
C ILE A 167 16.91 6.49 8.07
N ARG A 168 16.82 7.79 8.40
CA ARG A 168 16.48 8.28 9.74
C ARG A 168 15.15 9.04 9.79
N GLY A 169 14.25 8.79 8.84
CA GLY A 169 12.98 9.50 8.69
C GLY A 169 12.13 9.49 9.96
N LYS A 170 11.93 8.32 10.59
CA LYS A 170 11.18 8.19 11.88
C LYS A 170 11.77 9.08 12.98
N LYS A 171 13.10 9.05 13.16
CA LYS A 171 13.76 9.85 14.22
C LYS A 171 13.70 11.36 13.91
N ARG A 172 13.86 11.75 12.63
CA ARG A 172 13.74 13.15 12.21
C ARG A 172 12.31 13.66 12.34
N ARG A 173 11.33 12.82 12.01
CA ARG A 173 9.92 13.14 12.17
C ARG A 173 9.55 13.35 13.65
N ALA A 174 9.95 12.44 14.54
CA ALA A 174 9.72 12.60 15.97
C ALA A 174 10.33 13.92 16.47
N LYS A 175 11.58 14.21 16.08
CA LYS A 175 12.24 15.45 16.43
C LYS A 175 11.59 16.69 15.83
N PHE A 176 11.09 16.62 14.59
CA PHE A 176 10.33 17.70 13.96
C PHE A 176 9.07 18.03 14.75
N LEU A 177 8.30 17.00 15.14
CA LEU A 177 7.08 17.19 15.93
C LEU A 177 7.36 17.74 17.32
N GLU A 178 8.33 17.16 18.01
CA GLU A 178 8.76 17.61 19.35
C GLU A 178 9.20 19.07 19.33
N THR A 179 10.07 19.45 18.37
CA THR A 179 10.58 20.83 18.29
C THR A 179 9.53 21.82 17.79
N LEU A 180 8.59 21.39 16.94
CA LEU A 180 7.51 22.25 16.47
C LEU A 180 6.45 22.44 17.55
N ALA A 181 6.09 21.39 18.29
CA ALA A 181 5.14 21.48 19.40
C ALA A 181 5.66 22.31 20.59
N ALA A 182 6.99 22.37 20.75
CA ALA A 182 7.63 23.19 21.79
C ALA A 182 7.85 24.66 21.35
N ASP A 183 7.51 25.03 20.12
CA ASP A 183 7.70 26.40 19.62
C ASP A 183 6.65 27.34 20.25
N PRO A 184 7.04 28.50 20.79
CA PRO A 184 6.10 29.47 21.41
C PRO A 184 4.99 29.97 20.48
N ALA A 185 5.20 29.90 19.17
CA ALA A 185 4.19 30.29 18.18
C ALA A 185 3.10 29.23 17.96
N VAL A 186 3.19 28.06 18.60
CA VAL A 186 2.27 26.92 18.42
C VAL A 186 1.40 26.76 19.65
N VAL A 187 0.10 26.98 19.51
CA VAL A 187 -0.89 26.76 20.57
C VAL A 187 -1.25 25.28 20.70
N SER A 188 -1.46 24.61 19.56
CA SER A 188 -1.70 23.17 19.51
C SER A 188 -1.17 22.55 18.22
N LEU A 189 -0.73 21.29 18.27
CA LEU A 189 -0.31 20.51 17.12
C LEU A 189 -1.03 19.16 17.13
N GLN A 190 -1.78 18.88 16.07
CA GLN A 190 -2.52 17.62 15.90
C GLN A 190 -2.00 16.88 14.68
N ILE A 191 -1.93 15.55 14.79
CA ILE A 191 -1.57 14.66 13.69
C ILE A 191 -2.85 14.00 13.18
N HIS A 192 -3.15 14.19 11.91
CA HIS A 192 -4.26 13.51 11.25
C HIS A 192 -3.70 12.28 10.51
N SER A 193 -3.79 11.10 11.13
CA SER A 193 -3.41 9.82 10.53
C SER A 193 -4.70 9.08 10.20
N GLY A 194 -5.14 9.15 8.94
CA GLY A 194 -6.24 8.40 8.33
C GLY A 194 -7.55 8.19 9.10
N ASP A 195 -7.54 7.68 10.32
CA ASP A 195 -8.73 7.42 11.17
C ASP A 195 -8.54 7.78 12.65
N GLU A 196 -7.38 8.24 13.09
CA GLU A 196 -7.14 8.64 14.49
C GLU A 196 -6.51 10.04 14.57
N VAL A 197 -7.13 10.91 15.37
CA VAL A 197 -6.59 12.23 15.73
C VAL A 197 -5.82 12.09 17.04
N SER A 198 -4.48 12.16 17.00
CA SER A 198 -3.65 12.23 18.20
C SER A 198 -3.28 13.69 18.47
N VAL A 199 -3.63 14.20 19.65
CA VAL A 199 -3.25 15.54 20.13
C VAL A 199 -1.93 15.39 20.90
N LEU A 200 -0.94 16.21 20.59
CA LEU A 200 0.35 16.33 21.28
C LEU A 200 0.37 17.60 22.11
#